data_39b4146930be2d719c31797629993084
#
_entry.id   39b4146930be2d719c31797629993084
#
_cell.length_a   1.000
_cell.length_b   1.000
_cell.length_c   1.000
_cell.angle_alpha   90.00
_cell.angle_beta   90.00
_cell.angle_gamma   90.00
#
_symmetry.space_group_name_H-M   'P 1'
#
loop_
_entity.id
_entity.type
_entity.pdbx_description
1 polymer ?
#
loop_
_entity_poly.entity_id
_entity_poly.type
_entity_poly.pdbx_seq_one_letter_code
_entity_poly.pdbx_strand_id
1 'polypeptide(L)'
;MKMWARLRGRKLINYKFYRQFQIGNYIVDFCCRKKRLIIEIDGGGHNYPNQINKDIIRDEFLMNQGYKVIRIWSNEVDNNIDGVLEKIIRELERNNLPSPRLSSRERGRINSL
;
A
#
# COMPACT_ATOMS: atom_id res chain seq x y z
N MET A 1 -5.86 -13.91 10.33
CA MET A 1 -5.81 -13.66 8.89
C MET A 1 -4.47 -14.11 8.32
N LYS A 2 -4.52 -14.78 7.19
CA LYS A 2 -3.33 -15.39 6.58
C LYS A 2 -2.23 -14.37 6.26
N MET A 3 -2.62 -13.23 5.68
CA MET A 3 -1.65 -12.20 5.32
C MET A 3 -0.93 -11.66 6.55
N TRP A 4 -1.70 -11.35 7.61
CA TRP A 4 -1.12 -10.80 8.82
C TRP A 4 -0.13 -11.77 9.47
N ALA A 5 -0.42 -13.06 9.40
CA ALA A 5 0.49 -14.06 9.95
C ALA A 5 1.87 -14.00 9.29
N ARG A 6 1.93 -13.57 8.04
CA ARG A 6 3.19 -13.45 7.30
C ARG A 6 3.87 -12.10 7.47
N LEU A 7 3.12 -11.06 7.85
CA LEU A 7 3.67 -9.70 7.96
C LEU A 7 4.07 -9.35 9.39
N ARG A 8 3.38 -9.90 10.38
CA ARG A 8 3.56 -9.51 11.77
C ARG A 8 4.96 -9.90 12.27
N GLY A 9 5.43 -9.16 13.27
CA GLY A 9 6.68 -9.51 13.93
C GLY A 9 7.91 -9.33 13.05
N ARG A 10 7.83 -8.44 12.07
CA ARG A 10 8.94 -8.18 11.13
C ARG A 10 9.37 -9.40 10.34
N LYS A 11 8.43 -10.33 10.11
CA LYS A 11 8.77 -11.59 9.42
C LYS A 11 9.13 -11.37 7.97
N LEU A 12 8.56 -10.34 7.32
CA LEU A 12 8.83 -10.12 5.91
C LEU A 12 10.04 -9.20 5.79
N ILE A 13 11.18 -9.80 5.53
CA ILE A 13 12.49 -9.13 5.37
C ILE A 13 12.72 -8.03 6.39
N ASN A 14 12.30 -8.29 7.61
CA ASN A 14 12.56 -7.45 8.77
C ASN A 14 11.89 -6.07 8.72
N TYR A 15 10.83 -5.92 7.94
CA TYR A 15 10.05 -4.69 7.94
C TYR A 15 8.88 -4.80 8.89
N LYS A 16 8.59 -3.69 9.57
CA LYS A 16 7.45 -3.64 10.47
C LYS A 16 6.21 -3.22 9.71
N PHE A 17 5.15 -4.03 9.83
CA PHE A 17 3.85 -3.71 9.28
C PHE A 17 2.85 -3.49 10.40
N TYR A 18 1.95 -2.56 10.18
CA TYR A 18 0.81 -2.30 11.06
C TYR A 18 -0.45 -2.77 10.34
N ARG A 19 -1.37 -3.34 11.08
CA ARG A 19 -2.66 -3.73 10.53
C ARG A 19 -3.71 -2.72 10.94
N GLN A 20 -4.73 -2.56 10.09
CA GLN A 20 -5.84 -1.65 10.38
C GLN A 20 -5.30 -0.28 10.81
N PHE A 21 -4.44 0.26 9.99
CA PHE A 21 -3.71 1.48 10.33
C PHE A 21 -4.46 2.71 9.83
N GLN A 22 -4.61 3.70 10.69
CA GLN A 22 -5.35 4.90 10.35
C GLN A 22 -4.45 5.97 9.74
N ILE A 23 -4.88 6.50 8.60
CA ILE A 23 -4.21 7.63 7.95
C ILE A 23 -5.30 8.64 7.61
N GLY A 24 -5.27 9.79 8.28
CA GLY A 24 -6.35 10.74 8.16
C GLY A 24 -7.65 10.13 8.62
N ASN A 25 -8.68 10.18 7.77
CA ASN A 25 -9.98 9.59 8.06
C ASN A 25 -10.12 8.17 7.53
N TYR A 26 -9.05 7.60 6.99
CA TYR A 26 -9.11 6.29 6.38
C TYR A 26 -8.36 5.26 7.19
N ILE A 27 -8.86 4.03 7.13
CA ILE A 27 -8.17 2.90 7.76
C ILE A 27 -7.75 1.96 6.64
N VAL A 28 -6.46 1.64 6.61
CA VAL A 28 -5.90 0.75 5.60
C VAL A 28 -5.63 -0.61 6.21
N ASP A 29 -5.65 -1.64 5.36
CA ASP A 29 -5.50 -3.01 5.87
C ASP A 29 -4.13 -3.23 6.47
N PHE A 30 -3.07 -2.88 5.74
CA PHE A 30 -1.71 -3.04 6.23
C PHE A 30 -0.87 -1.87 5.76
N CYS A 31 0.08 -1.46 6.60
CA CYS A 31 0.94 -0.34 6.27
C CYS A 31 2.35 -0.58 6.80
N CYS A 32 3.33 -0.40 5.93
CA CYS A 32 4.73 -0.31 6.33
C CYS A 32 5.09 1.18 6.32
N ARG A 33 5.16 1.77 7.49
CA ARG A 33 5.39 3.21 7.60
C ARG A 33 6.75 3.62 7.08
N LYS A 34 7.76 2.81 7.34
CA LYS A 34 9.12 3.13 6.93
C LYS A 34 9.23 3.28 5.42
N LYS A 35 8.52 2.44 4.68
CA LYS A 35 8.55 2.44 3.22
C LYS A 35 7.38 3.18 2.60
N ARG A 36 6.48 3.68 3.42
CA ARG A 36 5.27 4.35 2.94
C ARG A 36 4.49 3.48 1.97
N LEU A 37 4.35 2.22 2.33
CA LEU A 37 3.66 1.23 1.51
C LEU A 37 2.39 0.78 2.19
N ILE A 38 1.29 0.83 1.45
CA ILE A 38 -0.01 0.36 1.92
C ILE A 38 -0.40 -0.86 1.11
N ILE A 39 -0.92 -1.87 1.79
CA ILE A 39 -1.44 -3.07 1.15
C ILE A 39 -2.92 -3.16 1.47
N GLU A 40 -3.74 -3.25 0.42
CA GLU A 40 -5.19 -3.41 0.55
C GLU A 40 -5.59 -4.76 0.00
N ILE A 41 -6.42 -5.48 0.74
CA ILE A 41 -6.90 -6.79 0.30
C ILE A 41 -8.31 -6.62 -0.24
N ASP A 42 -8.47 -6.90 -1.53
CA ASP A 42 -9.78 -6.76 -2.18
C ASP A 42 -10.48 -8.10 -2.24
N GLY A 43 -11.72 -8.10 -1.80
CA GLY A 43 -12.51 -9.32 -1.74
C GLY A 43 -13.25 -9.68 -3.01
N GLY A 44 -13.06 -8.92 -4.09
CA GLY A 44 -13.74 -9.21 -5.33
C GLY A 44 -15.21 -8.86 -5.30
N GLY A 45 -15.58 -7.89 -4.50
CA GLY A 45 -16.97 -7.49 -4.37
C GLY A 45 -17.46 -6.64 -5.52
N HIS A 46 -18.60 -6.05 -5.31
CA HIS A 46 -19.28 -5.29 -6.35
C HIS A 46 -18.66 -3.91 -6.51
N ASN A 47 -18.46 -3.51 -7.77
CA ASN A 47 -17.91 -2.20 -8.07
C ASN A 47 -19.02 -1.28 -8.53
N TYR A 48 -19.72 -0.68 -7.59
CA TYR A 48 -20.74 0.31 -7.91
C TYR A 48 -20.04 1.64 -8.22
N PRO A 49 -20.65 2.46 -9.11
CA PRO A 49 -20.02 3.73 -9.49
C PRO A 49 -19.68 4.63 -8.31
N ASN A 50 -20.56 4.70 -7.31
CA ASN A 50 -20.29 5.52 -6.12
C ASN A 50 -19.07 5.01 -5.34
N GLN A 51 -18.91 3.69 -5.27
CA GLN A 51 -17.79 3.11 -4.56
C GLN A 51 -16.50 3.37 -5.31
N ILE A 52 -16.53 3.30 -6.64
CA ILE A 52 -15.34 3.58 -7.45
C ILE A 52 -14.88 5.01 -7.23
N ASN A 53 -15.80 5.98 -7.21
CA ASN A 53 -15.43 7.37 -6.97
C ASN A 53 -14.82 7.57 -5.58
N LYS A 54 -15.39 6.94 -4.57
CA LYS A 54 -14.85 7.03 -3.22
C LYS A 54 -13.46 6.43 -3.13
N ASP A 55 -13.24 5.33 -3.84
CA ASP A 55 -11.92 4.68 -3.83
C ASP A 55 -10.87 5.56 -4.50
N ILE A 56 -11.23 6.24 -5.59
CA ILE A 56 -10.31 7.15 -6.26
C ILE A 56 -9.93 8.30 -5.32
N ILE A 57 -10.91 8.90 -4.66
CA ILE A 57 -10.66 10.00 -3.72
C ILE A 57 -9.76 9.53 -2.58
N ARG A 58 -10.02 8.36 -2.04
CA ARG A 58 -9.24 7.77 -0.97
C ARG A 58 -7.81 7.53 -1.41
N ASP A 59 -7.63 6.92 -2.60
CA ASP A 59 -6.29 6.63 -3.10
C ASP A 59 -5.51 7.91 -3.36
N GLU A 60 -6.17 8.93 -3.91
CA GLU A 60 -5.50 10.21 -4.13
C GLU A 60 -5.05 10.85 -2.83
N PHE A 61 -5.89 10.78 -1.80
CA PHE A 61 -5.50 11.29 -0.49
C PHE A 61 -4.27 10.58 0.03
N LEU A 62 -4.27 9.24 -0.04
CA LEU A 62 -3.15 8.46 0.48
C LEU A 62 -1.87 8.73 -0.32
N MET A 63 -1.99 8.85 -1.63
CA MET A 63 -0.83 9.17 -2.46
C MET A 63 -0.30 10.56 -2.15
N ASN A 64 -1.18 11.52 -1.88
CA ASN A 64 -0.75 12.87 -1.51
C ASN A 64 -0.06 12.90 -0.15
N GLN A 65 -0.32 11.90 0.69
CA GLN A 65 0.38 11.75 1.96
C GLN A 65 1.72 11.02 1.79
N GLY A 66 2.08 10.69 0.56
CA GLY A 66 3.36 10.07 0.26
C GLY A 66 3.34 8.55 0.28
N TYR A 67 2.16 7.95 0.27
CA TYR A 67 2.06 6.49 0.31
C TYR A 67 1.86 5.92 -1.08
N LYS A 68 2.40 4.72 -1.29
CA LYS A 68 2.08 3.90 -2.44
C LYS A 68 1.07 2.85 -1.99
N VAL A 69 0.01 2.68 -2.75
CA VAL A 69 -1.04 1.71 -2.43
C VAL A 69 -0.94 0.56 -3.44
N ILE A 70 -0.86 -0.66 -2.94
CA ILE A 70 -0.98 -1.85 -3.79
C ILE A 70 -2.19 -2.64 -3.35
N ARG A 71 -2.89 -3.19 -4.34
CA ARG A 71 -4.10 -3.97 -4.10
C ARG A 71 -3.85 -5.41 -4.47
N ILE A 72 -4.31 -6.30 -3.61
CA ILE A 72 -4.12 -7.73 -3.78
C ILE A 72 -5.46 -8.41 -3.58
N TRP A 73 -5.82 -9.30 -4.51
CA TRP A 73 -7.08 -10.02 -4.40
C TRP A 73 -7.00 -11.03 -3.26
N SER A 74 -8.09 -11.15 -2.50
CA SER A 74 -8.11 -12.09 -1.38
C SER A 74 -7.89 -13.52 -1.82
N ASN A 75 -8.39 -13.88 -3.02
CA ASN A 75 -8.16 -15.23 -3.50
C ASN A 75 -6.70 -15.49 -3.83
N GLU A 76 -5.93 -14.47 -4.20
CA GLU A 76 -4.50 -14.63 -4.38
C GLU A 76 -3.80 -14.89 -3.05
N VAL A 77 -4.25 -14.22 -1.99
CA VAL A 77 -3.71 -14.48 -0.66
C VAL A 77 -3.94 -15.94 -0.27
N ASP A 78 -5.12 -16.47 -0.60
CA ASP A 78 -5.46 -17.84 -0.25
C ASP A 78 -4.77 -18.87 -1.12
N ASN A 79 -4.61 -18.59 -2.41
CA ASN A 79 -4.16 -19.58 -3.38
C ASN A 79 -2.72 -19.41 -3.83
N ASN A 80 -2.12 -18.23 -3.63
CA ASN A 80 -0.78 -17.94 -4.10
C ASN A 80 -0.07 -16.97 -3.18
N ILE A 81 -0.02 -17.31 -1.90
CA ILE A 81 0.54 -16.41 -0.89
C ILE A 81 2.02 -16.10 -1.18
N ASP A 82 2.76 -17.09 -1.68
CA ASP A 82 4.18 -16.88 -1.95
C ASP A 82 4.39 -15.85 -3.06
N GLY A 83 3.58 -15.90 -4.11
CA GLY A 83 3.64 -14.89 -5.17
C GLY A 83 3.27 -13.51 -4.68
N VAL A 84 2.27 -13.44 -3.79
CA VAL A 84 1.86 -12.18 -3.18
C VAL A 84 3.01 -11.60 -2.37
N LEU A 85 3.67 -12.42 -1.55
CA LEU A 85 4.77 -11.94 -0.72
C LEU A 85 5.95 -11.48 -1.58
N GLU A 86 6.23 -12.17 -2.69
CA GLU A 86 7.26 -11.71 -3.61
C GLU A 86 6.95 -10.32 -4.18
N LYS A 87 5.71 -10.10 -4.52
CA LYS A 87 5.29 -8.79 -5.03
C LYS A 87 5.51 -7.71 -3.98
N ILE A 88 5.15 -8.00 -2.75
CA ILE A 88 5.33 -7.05 -1.65
C ILE A 88 6.81 -6.77 -1.42
N ILE A 89 7.63 -7.81 -1.43
CA ILE A 89 9.08 -7.66 -1.26
C ILE A 89 9.66 -6.77 -2.35
N ARG A 90 9.25 -6.99 -3.61
CA ARG A 90 9.73 -6.15 -4.70
C ARG A 90 9.38 -4.68 -4.48
N GLU A 91 8.18 -4.40 -4.00
CA GLU A 91 7.78 -3.02 -3.72
C GLU A 91 8.59 -2.43 -2.57
N LEU A 92 8.85 -3.21 -1.54
CA LEU A 92 9.65 -2.75 -0.41
C LEU A 92 11.07 -2.40 -0.85
N GLU A 93 11.65 -3.22 -1.70
CA GLU A 93 13.02 -3.01 -2.18
C GLU A 93 13.11 -1.87 -3.18
N ARG A 94 12.09 -1.74 -4.05
CA ARG A 94 12.05 -0.64 -5.00
C ARG A 94 12.05 0.71 -4.30
N ASN A 95 11.34 0.81 -3.19
CA ASN A 95 11.21 2.06 -2.47
C ASN A 95 12.43 2.42 -1.65
N ASN A 96 13.51 1.66 -1.79
CA ASN A 96 14.79 2.07 -1.20
C ASN A 96 15.43 3.23 -1.97
N LEU A 97 15.01 3.45 -3.20
CA LEU A 97 15.54 4.55 -3.97
C LEU A 97 14.95 5.86 -3.46
N PRO A 98 15.72 6.97 -3.49
CA PRO A 98 15.19 8.26 -3.07
C PRO A 98 13.96 8.58 -3.91
N SER A 99 12.94 9.08 -3.27
CA SER A 99 11.74 9.50 -3.95
C SER A 99 12.06 10.73 -4.78
N PRO A 100 11.74 10.72 -6.02
CA PRO A 100 11.86 11.95 -6.79
C PRO A 100 10.81 12.90 -6.31
N ARG A 101 10.49 13.47 -5.63
CA ARG A 101 9.39 14.14 -5.19
C ARG A 101 9.23 15.24 -4.77
N LEU A 102 9.33 14.64 -5.20
CA LEU A 102 9.10 14.95 -5.14
C LEU A 102 8.65 15.29 -5.52
N SER A 103 8.61 15.36 -5.60
CA SER A 103 8.17 15.36 -5.87
C SER A 103 7.53 15.76 -6.12
N SER A 104 7.21 15.94 -5.96
CA SER A 104 6.58 16.10 -6.03
C SER A 104 6.53 16.88 -5.84
N ARG A 105 6.73 17.11 -5.44
CA ARG A 105 6.74 17.61 -5.21
C ARG A 105 7.46 18.21 -5.51
N GLU A 106 8.01 18.09 -5.61
CA GLU A 106 8.59 18.22 -5.94
C GLU A 106 8.50 18.43 -6.70
N ARG A 107 8.15 18.75 -6.86
CA ARG A 107 7.93 18.77 -7.46
C ARG A 107 7.60 19.33 -7.78
N GLY A 108 7.67 19.81 -7.66
CA GLY A 108 7.27 19.93 -7.78
C GLY A 108 7.48 20.72 -7.99
N ARG A 109 7.86 21.00 -7.82
CA ARG A 109 8.17 21.26 -7.80
C ARG A 109 8.71 21.53 -8.44
N ILE A 110 9.05 21.84 -8.51
CA ILE A 110 9.54 21.58 -8.95
C ILE A 110 9.76 21.78 -9.63
N ASN A 111 9.91 22.18 -9.71
CA ASN A 111 10.16 21.87 -10.26
C ASN A 111 10.31 21.87 -10.86
N SER A 112 10.45 22.26 -10.91
CA SER A 112 10.65 21.79 -11.35
C SER A 112 10.92 21.56 -11.95
N LEU A 113 11.07 21.79 -12.10
CA LEU A 113 11.26 21.30 -12.50
C LEU A 113 11.30 21.20 -12.78
#